data_b33b4b7abf86ce54560424033e572a81
#
_entry.id   b33b4b7abf86ce54560424033e572a81
#
_cell.length_a   1.000
_cell.length_b   1.000
_cell.length_c   1.000
_cell.angle_alpha   90.00
_cell.angle_beta   90.00
_cell.angle_gamma   90.00
#
_symmetry.space_group_name_H-M   'P 1'
#
loop_
_entity.id
_entity.type
_entity.pdbx_description
1 polymer ?
#
loop_
_entity_poly.entity_id
_entity_poly.type
_entity_poly.pdbx_seq_one_letter_code
_entity_poly.pdbx_strand_id
1 'polypeptide(L)' 'MQIVTIKLKGKVDKSWSEWFEGFELTYNEPDETVLTGVVTDQAAFYGLIGKLRDLGIQLIAVNSMEQPNHESQA' A
#
# COMPACT_ATOMS: atom_id res chain seq x y z
N MET A 1 13.75 3.65 -2.48
CA MET A 1 12.92 2.50 -2.10
C MET A 1 12.17 2.84 -0.83
N GLN A 2 10.86 2.69 -0.84
CA GLN A 2 10.03 3.07 0.29
C GLN A 2 9.12 1.92 0.70
N ILE A 3 8.90 1.81 2.00
CA ILE A 3 7.91 0.88 2.54
C ILE A 3 6.63 1.67 2.70
N VAL A 4 5.56 1.18 2.07
CA VAL A 4 4.28 1.87 2.06
C VAL A 4 3.24 1.02 2.76
N THR A 5 2.49 1.67 3.66
CA THR A 5 1.38 1.03 4.33
C THR A 5 0.13 1.84 4.04
N ILE A 6 -0.88 1.18 3.49
CA ILE A 6 -2.12 1.84 3.10
C ILE A 6 -3.27 1.19 3.84
N LYS A 7 -4.05 2.00 4.53
CA LYS A 7 -5.24 1.53 5.23
C LYS A 7 -6.47 1.89 4.44
N LEU A 8 -7.30 0.90 4.19
CA LEU A 8 -8.51 1.05 3.40
C LEU A 8 -9.71 0.71 4.25
N LYS A 9 -10.81 1.41 4.01
CA LYS A 9 -12.04 1.12 4.70
C LYS A 9 -12.71 -0.09 4.05
N GLY A 10 -13.19 -1.03 4.87
CA GLY A 10 -13.84 -2.22 4.38
C GLY A 10 -12.85 -3.33 4.14
N LYS A 11 -13.40 -4.49 3.81
CA LYS A 11 -12.57 -5.66 3.54
C LYS A 11 -12.50 -5.91 2.04
N VAL A 12 -11.33 -5.67 1.50
CA VAL A 12 -11.09 -5.84 0.07
C VAL A 12 -10.85 -7.31 -0.22
N ASP A 13 -11.45 -7.79 -1.30
CA ASP A 13 -11.31 -9.19 -1.69
C ASP A 13 -9.85 -9.53 -1.94
N LYS A 14 -9.42 -10.67 -1.44
CA LYS A 14 -8.05 -11.12 -1.60
C LYS A 14 -7.68 -11.34 -3.06
N SER A 15 -8.66 -11.60 -3.91
CA SER A 15 -8.37 -11.77 -5.33
C SER A 15 -7.76 -10.50 -5.93
N TRP A 16 -7.96 -9.35 -5.29
CA TRP A 16 -7.39 -8.11 -5.76
C TRP A 16 -5.89 -8.01 -5.46
N SER A 17 -5.36 -8.94 -4.67
CA SER A 17 -3.94 -8.91 -4.36
C SER A 17 -3.09 -9.06 -5.61
N GLU A 18 -3.63 -9.68 -6.65
CA GLU A 18 -2.91 -9.78 -7.91
C GLU A 18 -2.68 -8.42 -8.55
N TRP A 19 -3.53 -7.47 -8.24
CA TRP A 19 -3.43 -6.11 -8.78
C TRP A 19 -2.38 -5.30 -8.03
N PHE A 20 -2.01 -5.75 -6.85
CA PHE A 20 -1.07 -5.05 -5.99
C PHE A 20 0.15 -5.93 -5.78
N GLU A 21 0.78 -6.23 -6.88
CA GLU A 21 1.93 -7.13 -6.88
C GLU A 21 3.01 -6.60 -5.93
N GLY A 22 3.52 -7.49 -5.10
CA GLY A 22 4.52 -7.09 -4.13
C GLY A 22 3.97 -6.54 -2.84
N PHE A 23 2.66 -6.45 -2.72
CA PHE A 23 2.03 -5.97 -1.49
C PHE A 23 1.39 -7.11 -0.73
N GLU A 24 1.49 -7.04 0.58
CA GLU A 24 0.83 -7.98 1.47
C GLU A 24 -0.49 -7.39 1.92
N LEU A 25 -1.53 -8.19 1.83
CA LEU A 25 -2.87 -7.75 2.18
C LEU A 25 -3.30 -8.42 3.48
N THR A 26 -3.64 -7.61 4.47
CA THR A 26 -4.12 -8.12 5.76
C THR A 26 -5.38 -7.37 6.14
N TYR A 27 -6.12 -7.93 7.08
CA TYR A 27 -7.36 -7.34 7.55
C TYR A 27 -7.24 -6.98 9.02
N ASN A 28 -7.76 -5.81 9.37
CA ASN A 28 -7.86 -5.38 10.75
C ASN A 28 -9.33 -5.27 11.13
N GLU A 29 -9.59 -5.52 12.40
CA GLU A 29 -10.92 -5.31 12.92
C GLU A 29 -11.14 -3.84 13.19
N PRO A 30 -12.35 -3.33 13.07
CA PRO A 30 -13.54 -4.10 12.71
C PRO A 30 -13.73 -4.25 11.20
N ASP A 31 -13.26 -3.32 10.40
CA ASP A 31 -13.59 -3.33 8.99
C ASP A 31 -12.54 -2.55 8.22
N GLU A 32 -11.36 -3.11 8.15
CA GLU A 32 -10.21 -2.41 7.61
C GLU A 32 -9.31 -3.36 6.85
N THR A 33 -8.80 -2.91 5.72
CA THR A 33 -7.82 -3.67 4.96
C THR A 33 -6.52 -2.89 4.96
N VAL A 34 -5.41 -3.59 5.16
CA VAL A 34 -4.09 -2.97 5.19
C VAL A 34 -3.24 -3.59 4.10
N LEU A 35 -2.69 -2.73 3.26
CA LEU A 35 -1.74 -3.14 2.23
C LEU A 35 -0.36 -2.65 2.64
N THR A 36 0.61 -3.55 2.66
CA THR A 36 1.98 -3.21 3.01
C THR A 36 2.92 -3.73 1.95
N GLY A 37 3.81 -2.90 1.48
CA GLY A 37 4.75 -3.34 0.48
C GLY A 37 5.84 -2.33 0.21
N VAL A 38 6.74 -2.68 -0.69
CA VAL A 38 7.86 -1.84 -1.05
C VAL A 38 7.60 -1.22 -2.41
N VAL A 39 7.80 0.08 -2.50
CA VAL A 39 7.62 0.84 -3.74
C VAL A 39 8.97 1.38 -4.16
N THR A 40 9.35 1.11 -5.40
CA THR A 40 10.69 1.48 -5.88
C THR A 40 10.75 2.91 -6.40
N ASP A 41 9.62 3.44 -6.85
CA ASP A 41 9.59 4.83 -7.32
C ASP A 41 8.22 5.43 -7.08
N GLN A 42 8.15 6.75 -7.25
CA GLN A 42 6.92 7.48 -6.98
C GLN A 42 5.83 7.18 -8.01
N ALA A 43 6.23 6.90 -9.23
CA ALA A 43 5.24 6.59 -10.26
C ALA A 43 4.45 5.34 -9.90
N ALA A 44 5.14 4.33 -9.36
CA ALA A 44 4.49 3.11 -8.93
C ALA A 44 3.53 3.38 -7.78
N PHE A 45 3.93 4.25 -6.87
CA PHE A 45 3.10 4.61 -5.72
C PHE A 45 1.83 5.33 -6.18
N TYR A 46 1.99 6.33 -7.02
CA TYR A 46 0.82 7.08 -7.52
C TYR A 46 -0.08 6.21 -8.37
N GLY A 47 0.50 5.28 -9.12
CA GLY A 47 -0.30 4.35 -9.89
C GLY A 47 -1.17 3.48 -9.01
N LEU A 48 -0.61 3.03 -7.89
CA LEU A 48 -1.37 2.25 -6.93
C LEU A 48 -2.53 3.04 -6.34
N ILE A 49 -2.24 4.27 -5.91
CA ILE A 49 -3.28 5.13 -5.33
C ILE A 49 -4.38 5.39 -6.34
N GLY A 50 -3.99 5.66 -7.59
CA GLY A 50 -4.98 5.89 -8.63
C GLY A 50 -5.85 4.68 -8.90
N LYS A 51 -5.26 3.50 -8.84
CA LYS A 51 -6.01 2.26 -9.05
C LYS A 51 -7.04 2.07 -7.93
N LEU A 52 -6.63 2.32 -6.70
CA LEU A 52 -7.55 2.20 -5.56
C LEU A 52 -8.70 3.17 -5.70
N ARG A 53 -8.41 4.39 -6.13
CA ARG A 53 -9.44 5.39 -6.32
C ARG A 53 -10.41 4.97 -7.43
N ASP A 54 -9.89 4.44 -8.51
CA ASP A 54 -10.73 4.02 -9.63
C ASP A 54 -11.65 2.87 -9.25
N LEU A 55 -11.23 2.05 -8.29
CA LEU A 55 -12.05 0.96 -7.80
C LEU A 55 -13.08 1.41 -6.77
N GLY A 56 -13.07 2.69 -6.42
CA GLY A 56 -14.03 3.22 -5.46
C GLY A 56 -13.71 2.86 -4.03
N ILE A 57 -12.47 2.50 -3.75
CA ILE A 57 -12.07 2.13 -2.40
C ILE A 57 -11.69 3.38 -1.62
N GLN A 58 -12.22 3.49 -0.41
CA GLN A 58 -11.97 4.64 0.43
C GLN A 58 -10.67 4.45 1.21
N LEU A 59 -9.78 5.43 1.08
CA LEU A 59 -8.52 5.41 1.81
C LEU A 59 -8.73 6.01 3.20
N ILE A 60 -8.20 5.33 4.20
CA ILE A 60 -8.24 5.83 5.58
C ILE A 60 -6.94 6.54 5.89
N ALA A 61 -5.82 5.93 5.54
CA ALA A 61 -4.52 6.48 5.84
C ALA A 61 -3.49 5.91 4.89
N VAL A 62 -2.47 6.70 4.62
CA VAL A 62 -1.33 6.25 3.81
C VAL A 62 -0.07 6.67 4.54
N ASN A 63 0.80 5.70 4.77
CA ASN A 63 2.09 5.94 5.39
C ASN A 63 3.17 5.48 4.44
N SER A 64 4.20 6.28 4.28
CA SER A 64 5.36 5.82 3.54
C SER A 64 6.60 6.14 4.34
N MET A 65 7.52 5.20 4.35
CA MET A 65 8.74 5.33 5.12
C MET A 65 9.91 4.92 4.27
N GLU A 66 10.94 5.75 4.28
CA GLU A 66 12.15 5.43 3.55
C GLU A 66 12.79 4.21 4.17
N GLN A 67 13.11 3.23 3.34
CA GLN A 67 13.77 2.04 3.86
C GLN A 67 15.17 2.38 4.30
N PRO A 68 15.58 2.00 5.51
CA PRO A 68 16.91 2.30 5.99
C PRO A 68 17.98 1.75 5.06
N ASN A 69 19.00 2.54 4.85
CA ASN A 69 20.07 2.17 3.96
C ASN A 69 21.38 2.68 4.55
N HIS A 70 22.27 1.77 4.93
CA HIS A 70 23.51 2.17 5.58
C HIS A 70 24.33 3.07 4.74
N GLU A 71 24.38 2.78 3.46
CA GLU A 71 25.27 3.54 2.59
C GLU A 71 24.90 5.00 2.57
N SER A 72 23.63 5.29 2.68
CA SER A 72 23.20 6.67 2.62
C SER A 72 23.60 7.44 3.85
N GLN A 73 24.01 6.74 4.89
CA GLN A 73 24.39 7.40 6.13
C GLN A 73 25.81 7.86 6.14
N ALA A 74 26.57 7.37 5.24
CA ALA A 74 28.00 7.71 5.20
C ALA A 74 28.21 9.19 5.01
#